data_247f62edbcadecf1b41d202ff78efd3f
#
_entry.id   247f62edbcadecf1b41d202ff78efd3f
#
_cell.length_a   1.000
_cell.length_b   1.000
_cell.length_c   1.000
_cell.angle_alpha   90.00
_cell.angle_beta   90.00
_cell.angle_gamma   90.00
#
_symmetry.space_group_name_H-M   'P 1'
#
loop_
_entity.id
_entity.type
_entity.pdbx_description
1 polymer ?
#
loop_
_entity_poly.entity_id
_entity_poly.type
_entity_poly.pdbx_seq_one_letter_code
_entity_poly.pdbx_strand_id
1 'polypeptide(L)'
;MRSIILLSAIFALAACAESTPSQTADTPVQPPTMTMDEPTLDEVSTSLESVLAAQPEAVQARYPFRNPAQTLDFFGIESGMTVVEALPGGGWYSKILLPYLGEGGELIGANYSIDMQRLFSFRTPEQLKKLETWTTDWPETAATWVEDNNTPISGFF
;
A
#
# COMPACT_ATOMS: atom_id res chain seq x y z
N MET A 1 18.01 -14.09 -41.60
CA MET A 1 17.45 -15.39 -41.96
C MET A 1 16.13 -15.55 -41.25
N ARG A 2 15.09 -15.66 -42.00
CA ARG A 2 13.70 -15.78 -41.57
C ARG A 2 13.43 -17.22 -41.13
N SER A 3 12.72 -17.43 -40.04
CA SER A 3 11.98 -18.67 -39.84
C SER A 3 10.64 -18.37 -39.20
N ILE A 4 9.64 -18.53 -40.00
CA ILE A 4 8.22 -18.53 -39.71
C ILE A 4 7.85 -19.97 -39.39
N ILE A 5 7.19 -20.23 -38.27
CA ILE A 5 6.54 -21.51 -38.00
C ILE A 5 5.05 -21.26 -37.81
N LEU A 6 4.30 -21.90 -38.70
CA LEU A 6 2.85 -21.86 -38.82
C LEU A 6 2.15 -22.71 -37.75
N LEU A 7 1.03 -22.19 -37.39
CA LEU A 7 -0.05 -22.70 -36.56
C LEU A 7 -0.76 -23.90 -37.23
N SER A 8 -1.16 -24.90 -36.45
CA SER A 8 -2.19 -25.85 -36.83
C SER A 8 -3.23 -26.01 -35.73
N ALA A 9 -4.43 -25.59 -36.06
CA ALA A 9 -5.63 -25.79 -35.26
C ALA A 9 -6.17 -27.22 -35.48
N ILE A 10 -6.55 -27.89 -34.41
CA ILE A 10 -7.33 -29.13 -34.50
C ILE A 10 -8.65 -28.91 -33.74
N PHE A 11 -9.73 -28.93 -34.51
CA PHE A 11 -11.11 -29.01 -34.06
C PHE A 11 -11.43 -30.47 -33.74
N ALA A 12 -11.95 -30.77 -32.55
CA ALA A 12 -12.60 -32.05 -32.29
C ALA A 12 -14.01 -31.80 -31.78
N LEU A 13 -14.99 -32.12 -32.59
CA LEU A 13 -16.37 -32.32 -32.21
C LEU A 13 -16.51 -33.69 -31.53
N ALA A 14 -17.17 -33.80 -30.43
CA ALA A 14 -17.70 -35.07 -29.93
C ALA A 14 -19.06 -34.88 -29.26
N ALA A 15 -19.95 -35.59 -29.75
CA ALA A 15 -21.34 -35.94 -29.69
C ALA A 15 -21.99 -35.98 -28.29
N CYS A 16 -23.29 -35.62 -28.33
CA CYS A 16 -24.30 -35.83 -27.28
C CYS A 16 -24.52 -37.32 -27.00
N ALA A 17 -24.69 -37.66 -25.73
CA ALA A 17 -25.40 -38.86 -25.29
C ALA A 17 -26.38 -38.46 -24.19
N GLU A 18 -27.68 -38.62 -24.51
CA GLU A 18 -28.80 -38.54 -23.55
C GLU A 18 -28.70 -39.70 -22.57
N SER A 19 -28.93 -39.43 -21.32
CA SER A 19 -29.22 -40.44 -20.30
C SER A 19 -30.32 -39.95 -19.39
N THR A 20 -31.38 -40.71 -19.37
CA THR A 20 -32.68 -40.59 -18.68
C THR A 20 -32.54 -40.46 -17.13
N PRO A 21 -33.51 -39.82 -16.46
CA PRO A 21 -33.39 -39.51 -15.05
C PRO A 21 -33.74 -40.69 -14.15
N SER A 22 -32.92 -40.98 -13.18
CA SER A 22 -33.23 -41.83 -12.04
C SER A 22 -33.61 -40.94 -10.85
N GLN A 23 -34.85 -40.97 -10.46
CA GLN A 23 -35.38 -40.35 -9.24
C GLN A 23 -34.87 -41.15 -8.03
N THR A 24 -34.17 -40.51 -7.12
CA THR A 24 -34.05 -41.00 -5.75
C THR A 24 -34.12 -39.83 -4.76
N ALA A 25 -35.17 -39.91 -3.94
CA ALA A 25 -35.34 -39.44 -2.58
C ALA A 25 -34.94 -38.00 -2.21
N ASP A 26 -35.95 -37.21 -1.92
CA ASP A 26 -35.94 -35.99 -1.11
C ASP A 26 -35.15 -36.18 0.21
N THR A 27 -33.99 -35.51 0.26
CA THR A 27 -33.38 -35.12 1.54
C THR A 27 -33.50 -33.59 1.59
N PRO A 28 -34.09 -32.99 2.63
CA PRO A 28 -34.17 -31.54 2.74
C PRO A 28 -32.72 -30.98 2.87
N VAL A 29 -32.27 -30.30 1.83
CA VAL A 29 -31.03 -29.48 1.88
C VAL A 29 -31.33 -28.33 2.83
N GLN A 30 -30.79 -28.43 4.03
CA GLN A 30 -30.71 -27.34 4.98
C GLN A 30 -29.86 -26.23 4.35
N PRO A 31 -30.35 -24.97 4.29
CA PRO A 31 -29.51 -23.88 3.76
C PRO A 31 -28.24 -23.76 4.59
N PRO A 32 -27.09 -23.47 3.98
CA PRO A 32 -25.86 -23.25 4.72
C PRO A 32 -26.11 -22.13 5.74
N THR A 33 -25.98 -22.46 7.01
CA THR A 33 -25.89 -21.48 8.08
C THR A 33 -24.63 -20.68 7.78
N MET A 34 -24.79 -19.45 7.29
CA MET A 34 -23.70 -18.48 7.28
C MET A 34 -23.37 -18.21 8.76
N THR A 35 -22.38 -18.89 9.27
CA THR A 35 -21.65 -18.44 10.44
C THR A 35 -21.03 -17.11 10.00
N MET A 36 -21.61 -16.00 10.44
CA MET A 36 -20.87 -14.76 10.53
C MET A 36 -19.74 -15.06 11.53
N ASP A 37 -18.53 -15.27 11.03
CA ASP A 37 -17.36 -15.17 11.86
C ASP A 37 -17.37 -13.75 12.42
N GLU A 38 -17.66 -13.63 13.72
CA GLU A 38 -17.39 -12.41 14.46
C GLU A 38 -15.92 -12.11 14.26
N PRO A 39 -15.54 -10.88 13.85
CA PRO A 39 -14.13 -10.54 13.71
C PRO A 39 -13.45 -10.76 15.06
N THR A 40 -12.50 -11.68 15.08
CA THR A 40 -11.64 -11.90 16.24
C THR A 40 -10.97 -10.58 16.57
N LEU A 41 -10.97 -10.19 17.84
CA LEU A 41 -10.48 -8.90 18.36
C LEU A 41 -8.98 -8.63 18.14
N ASP A 42 -8.28 -9.45 17.37
CA ASP A 42 -6.84 -9.36 17.13
C ASP A 42 -6.44 -8.67 15.82
N GLU A 43 -7.39 -8.27 14.99
CA GLU A 43 -7.14 -7.43 13.82
C GLU A 43 -7.95 -6.12 13.90
N VAL A 44 -7.56 -5.23 14.78
CA VAL A 44 -7.97 -3.83 14.68
C VAL A 44 -7.20 -3.23 13.50
N SER A 45 -7.65 -3.55 12.30
CA SER A 45 -7.25 -2.82 11.10
C SER A 45 -7.58 -1.35 11.33
N THR A 46 -6.56 -0.55 11.57
CA THR A 46 -6.75 0.89 11.77
C THR A 46 -7.26 1.48 10.47
N SER A 47 -8.52 1.85 10.41
CA SER A 47 -9.11 2.39 9.18
C SER A 47 -8.45 3.72 8.80
N LEU A 48 -8.30 3.99 7.52
CA LEU A 48 -7.76 5.28 7.03
C LEU A 48 -8.56 6.46 7.60
N GLU A 49 -9.88 6.33 7.72
CA GLU A 49 -10.75 7.37 8.30
C GLU A 49 -10.37 7.68 9.75
N SER A 50 -10.14 6.66 10.58
CA SER A 50 -9.73 6.86 11.97
C SER A 50 -8.35 7.50 12.08
N VAL A 51 -7.40 7.10 11.22
CA VAL A 51 -6.06 7.72 11.14
C VAL A 51 -6.15 9.19 10.78
N LEU A 52 -6.95 9.53 9.77
CA LEU A 52 -7.12 10.92 9.33
C LEU A 52 -7.81 11.79 10.40
N ALA A 53 -8.80 11.24 11.10
CA ALA A 53 -9.48 11.94 12.19
C ALA A 53 -8.56 12.20 13.41
N ALA A 54 -7.62 11.29 13.67
CA ALA A 54 -6.67 11.40 14.78
C ALA A 54 -5.48 12.34 14.50
N GLN A 55 -5.30 12.82 13.26
CA GLN A 55 -4.17 13.70 12.95
C GLN A 55 -4.26 15.06 13.68
N PRO A 56 -3.11 15.66 14.02
CA PRO A 56 -3.09 17.01 14.57
C PRO A 56 -3.76 18.04 13.64
N GLU A 57 -4.38 19.08 14.21
CA GLU A 57 -5.07 20.14 13.47
C GLU A 57 -4.21 20.74 12.35
N ALA A 58 -2.92 20.96 12.59
CA ALA A 58 -1.99 21.48 11.58
C ALA A 58 -1.81 20.57 10.36
N VAL A 59 -2.00 19.25 10.51
CA VAL A 59 -2.01 18.28 9.42
C VAL A 59 -3.36 18.31 8.71
N GLN A 60 -4.46 18.30 9.47
CA GLN A 60 -5.83 18.33 8.97
C GLN A 60 -6.15 19.62 8.20
N ALA A 61 -5.60 20.76 8.59
CA ALA A 61 -5.78 22.05 7.89
C ALA A 61 -5.36 22.01 6.42
N ARG A 62 -4.56 21.03 6.01
CA ARG A 62 -4.13 20.86 4.62
C ARG A 62 -4.98 19.87 3.81
N TYR A 63 -5.96 19.20 4.42
CA TYR A 63 -6.81 18.21 3.73
C TYR A 63 -7.57 18.78 2.53
N PRO A 64 -8.15 19.99 2.58
CA PRO A 64 -8.85 20.57 1.43
C PRO A 64 -7.96 20.75 0.18
N PHE A 65 -6.64 20.81 0.36
CA PHE A 65 -5.68 21.05 -0.72
C PHE A 65 -4.94 19.76 -1.13
N ARG A 66 -4.88 18.76 -0.25
CA ARG A 66 -4.11 17.53 -0.47
C ARG A 66 -4.97 16.28 -0.64
N ASN A 67 -6.24 16.35 -0.24
CA ASN A 67 -7.24 15.29 -0.37
C ASN A 67 -6.69 13.89 0.00
N PRO A 68 -6.16 13.68 1.22
CA PRO A 68 -5.39 12.46 1.54
C PRO A 68 -6.20 11.18 1.38
N ALA A 69 -7.49 11.18 1.77
CA ALA A 69 -8.34 10.00 1.60
C ALA A 69 -8.43 9.60 0.13
N GLN A 70 -8.80 10.54 -0.74
CA GLN A 70 -8.94 10.28 -2.17
C GLN A 70 -7.60 9.94 -2.84
N THR A 71 -6.51 10.55 -2.36
CA THR A 71 -5.17 10.28 -2.90
C THR A 71 -4.71 8.87 -2.58
N LEU A 72 -4.87 8.42 -1.33
CA LEU A 72 -4.46 7.08 -0.92
C LEU A 72 -5.36 6.01 -1.53
N ASP A 73 -6.67 6.26 -1.62
CA ASP A 73 -7.62 5.40 -2.33
C ASP A 73 -7.28 5.27 -3.83
N PHE A 74 -6.98 6.39 -4.50
CA PHE A 74 -6.58 6.40 -5.91
C PHE A 74 -5.33 5.56 -6.19
N PHE A 75 -4.36 5.57 -5.28
CA PHE A 75 -3.16 4.74 -5.39
C PHE A 75 -3.36 3.31 -4.86
N GLY A 76 -4.54 2.98 -4.34
CA GLY A 76 -4.84 1.67 -3.78
C GLY A 76 -3.99 1.33 -2.55
N ILE A 77 -3.66 2.33 -1.72
CA ILE A 77 -2.85 2.12 -0.54
C ILE A 77 -3.71 1.50 0.57
N GLU A 78 -3.26 0.38 1.11
CA GLU A 78 -3.92 -0.37 2.17
C GLU A 78 -2.96 -0.62 3.34
N SER A 79 -3.53 -0.88 4.52
CA SER A 79 -2.77 -1.31 5.70
C SER A 79 -1.94 -2.56 5.38
N GLY A 80 -0.75 -2.67 5.94
CA GLY A 80 0.17 -3.79 5.71
C GLY A 80 0.99 -3.71 4.41
N MET A 81 0.78 -2.69 3.56
CA MET A 81 1.56 -2.52 2.34
C MET A 81 2.94 -1.91 2.60
N THR A 82 3.90 -2.23 1.71
CA THR A 82 5.14 -1.46 1.56
C THR A 82 4.88 -0.29 0.62
N VAL A 83 5.08 0.93 1.11
CA VAL A 83 4.83 2.17 0.36
C VAL A 83 6.12 2.96 0.19
N VAL A 84 6.42 3.38 -1.04
CA VAL A 84 7.52 4.29 -1.34
C VAL A 84 6.97 5.72 -1.46
N GLU A 85 7.37 6.60 -0.54
CA GLU A 85 7.06 8.03 -0.59
C GLU A 85 8.20 8.79 -1.27
N ALA A 86 7.95 9.32 -2.46
CA ALA A 86 8.91 10.13 -3.18
C ALA A 86 9.02 11.54 -2.58
N LEU A 87 10.24 11.94 -2.22
CA LEU A 87 10.55 13.27 -1.68
C LEU A 87 9.72 13.64 -0.44
N PRO A 88 9.74 12.82 0.62
CA PRO A 88 8.85 12.95 1.78
C PRO A 88 8.98 14.32 2.50
N GLY A 89 10.11 15.00 2.36
CA GLY A 89 10.34 16.34 2.91
C GLY A 89 10.12 16.38 4.41
N GLY A 90 9.18 17.24 4.86
CA GLY A 90 8.78 17.34 6.27
C GLY A 90 7.75 16.30 6.72
N GLY A 91 7.53 15.24 5.93
CA GLY A 91 6.75 14.07 6.32
C GLY A 91 5.25 14.28 6.46
N TRP A 92 4.64 15.12 5.62
CA TRP A 92 3.21 15.37 5.78
C TRP A 92 2.38 14.11 5.48
N TYR A 93 2.67 13.39 4.37
CA TYR A 93 2.06 12.09 4.10
C TYR A 93 2.63 10.99 5.00
N SER A 94 3.92 11.02 5.32
CA SER A 94 4.54 10.05 6.24
C SER A 94 3.79 9.96 7.57
N LYS A 95 3.34 11.09 8.13
CA LYS A 95 2.56 11.14 9.39
C LYS A 95 1.20 10.45 9.30
N ILE A 96 0.64 10.34 8.10
CA ILE A 96 -0.61 9.63 7.83
C ILE A 96 -0.30 8.15 7.52
N LEU A 97 0.72 7.91 6.70
CA LEU A 97 1.08 6.56 6.26
C LEU A 97 1.58 5.67 7.39
N LEU A 98 2.41 6.20 8.30
CA LEU A 98 2.96 5.42 9.40
C LEU A 98 1.88 4.74 10.26
N PRO A 99 0.89 5.45 10.83
CA PRO A 99 -0.15 4.79 11.61
C PRO A 99 -1.12 3.98 10.77
N TYR A 100 -1.23 4.26 9.46
CA TYR A 100 -2.13 3.54 8.56
C TYR A 100 -1.56 2.21 8.08
N LEU A 101 -0.27 2.16 7.75
CA LEU A 101 0.40 0.94 7.27
C LEU A 101 0.56 -0.08 8.41
N GLY A 102 0.83 0.38 9.63
CA GLY A 102 0.95 -0.46 10.81
C GLY A 102 2.16 -1.42 10.76
N GLU A 103 2.21 -2.33 11.72
CA GLU A 103 3.32 -3.27 11.91
C GLU A 103 3.58 -4.19 10.71
N GLY A 104 2.50 -4.56 9.99
CA GLY A 104 2.60 -5.42 8.81
C GLY A 104 3.07 -4.71 7.54
N GLY A 105 3.16 -3.37 7.55
CA GLY A 105 3.58 -2.56 6.41
C GLY A 105 5.01 -2.05 6.51
N GLU A 106 5.42 -1.24 5.54
CA GLU A 106 6.72 -0.53 5.54
C GLU A 106 6.59 0.81 4.83
N LEU A 107 7.21 1.86 5.38
CA LEU A 107 7.34 3.15 4.71
C LEU A 107 8.79 3.36 4.26
N ILE A 108 8.97 3.53 2.95
CA ILE A 108 10.27 3.77 2.35
C ILE A 108 10.33 5.19 1.79
N GLY A 109 11.18 6.05 2.37
CA GLY A 109 11.44 7.37 1.81
C GLY A 109 12.40 7.30 0.63
N ALA A 110 12.04 7.92 -0.50
CA ALA A 110 12.92 8.06 -1.66
C ALA A 110 13.33 9.51 -1.86
N ASN A 111 14.62 9.77 -2.02
CA ASN A 111 15.15 11.11 -2.28
C ASN A 111 16.02 11.11 -3.53
N TYR A 112 16.31 12.29 -4.07
CA TYR A 112 17.31 12.44 -5.12
C TYR A 112 18.68 12.04 -4.61
N SER A 113 19.46 11.37 -5.45
CA SER A 113 20.87 11.08 -5.17
C SER A 113 21.67 12.35 -4.87
N ILE A 114 22.76 12.21 -4.12
CA ILE A 114 23.65 13.35 -3.80
C ILE A 114 24.14 14.05 -5.06
N ASP A 115 24.43 13.31 -6.12
CA ASP A 115 24.88 13.90 -7.39
C ASP A 115 23.80 14.77 -8.03
N MET A 116 22.54 14.32 -7.99
CA MET A 116 21.40 15.14 -8.43
C MET A 116 21.22 16.38 -7.54
N GLN A 117 21.34 16.23 -6.22
CA GLN A 117 21.22 17.34 -5.27
C GLN A 117 22.28 18.44 -5.53
N ARG A 118 23.48 18.07 -6.00
CA ARG A 118 24.55 19.02 -6.36
C ARG A 118 24.23 19.88 -7.58
N LEU A 119 23.30 19.43 -8.43
CA LEU A 119 22.87 20.20 -9.61
C LEU A 119 21.89 21.32 -9.26
N PHE A 120 21.31 21.31 -8.07
CA PHE A 120 20.37 22.35 -7.66
C PHE A 120 21.13 23.61 -7.18
N SER A 121 21.00 24.71 -7.90
CA SER A 121 21.68 25.98 -7.62
C SER A 121 21.35 26.61 -6.27
N PHE A 122 20.24 26.17 -5.64
CA PHE A 122 19.83 26.65 -4.31
C PHE A 122 20.44 25.84 -3.15
N ARG A 123 21.19 24.78 -3.42
CA ARG A 123 21.84 23.96 -2.39
C ARG A 123 23.16 24.58 -1.94
N THR A 124 23.31 24.74 -0.63
CA THR A 124 24.59 25.12 -0.03
C THR A 124 25.44 23.88 0.28
N PRO A 125 26.78 24.05 0.41
CA PRO A 125 27.65 22.94 0.82
C PRO A 125 27.25 22.27 2.12
N GLU A 126 26.76 23.06 3.11
CA GLU A 126 26.29 22.57 4.41
C GLU A 126 25.03 21.73 4.26
N GLN A 127 24.11 22.13 3.37
CA GLN A 127 22.90 21.36 3.08
C GLN A 127 23.23 20.04 2.39
N LEU A 128 24.17 20.05 1.43
CA LEU A 128 24.62 18.84 0.76
C LEU A 128 25.26 17.86 1.76
N LYS A 129 26.11 18.36 2.67
CA LYS A 129 26.72 17.53 3.71
C LYS A 129 25.68 16.87 4.62
N LYS A 130 24.60 17.56 4.97
CA LYS A 130 23.49 16.99 5.76
C LYS A 130 22.73 15.92 4.99
N LEU A 131 22.69 16.00 3.67
CA LEU A 131 22.02 14.99 2.86
C LEU A 131 22.82 13.69 2.73
N GLU A 132 24.14 13.70 2.98
CA GLU A 132 24.97 12.48 2.89
C GLU A 132 24.50 11.38 3.85
N THR A 133 23.93 11.76 5.00
CA THR A 133 23.37 10.84 6.01
C THR A 133 21.85 10.69 5.95
N TRP A 134 21.20 11.29 4.95
CA TRP A 134 19.75 11.36 4.88
C TRP A 134 19.06 9.99 4.95
N THR A 135 19.63 8.96 4.33
CA THR A 135 19.06 7.60 4.34
C THR A 135 19.02 6.96 5.73
N THR A 136 19.81 7.48 6.67
CA THR A 136 19.82 7.08 8.09
C THR A 136 19.01 8.07 8.94
N ASP A 137 19.29 9.38 8.76
CA ASP A 137 18.71 10.43 9.61
C ASP A 137 17.19 10.61 9.38
N TRP A 138 16.73 10.41 8.13
CA TRP A 138 15.31 10.56 7.82
C TRP A 138 14.43 9.48 8.48
N PRO A 139 14.76 8.16 8.39
CA PRO A 139 13.99 7.13 9.10
C PRO A 139 13.93 7.37 10.61
N GLU A 140 15.07 7.73 11.24
CA GLU A 140 15.13 8.07 12.67
C GLU A 140 14.22 9.25 13.00
N THR A 141 14.26 10.31 12.17
CA THR A 141 13.38 11.48 12.34
C THR A 141 11.92 11.11 12.13
N ALA A 142 11.60 10.34 11.08
CA ALA A 142 10.24 9.95 10.75
C ALA A 142 9.61 9.10 11.87
N ALA A 143 10.36 8.23 12.51
CA ALA A 143 9.91 7.44 13.65
C ALA A 143 9.43 8.30 14.82
N THR A 144 9.91 9.54 14.95
CA THR A 144 9.48 10.48 16.02
C THR A 144 8.16 11.19 15.74
N TRP A 145 7.62 11.10 14.52
CA TRP A 145 6.41 11.82 14.12
C TRP A 145 5.11 11.17 14.61
N VAL A 146 5.19 9.89 14.97
CA VAL A 146 4.06 9.10 15.46
C VAL A 146 4.46 8.46 16.76
N GLU A 147 3.63 8.66 17.79
CA GLU A 147 3.78 8.01 19.09
C GLU A 147 3.54 6.50 18.91
N ASP A 148 4.35 5.67 19.56
CA ASP A 148 4.27 4.19 19.48
C ASP A 148 4.30 3.65 18.02
N ASN A 149 5.11 4.27 17.15
CA ASN A 149 5.25 3.81 15.78
C ASN A 149 5.81 2.39 15.70
N ASN A 150 5.04 1.46 15.11
CA ASN A 150 5.42 0.08 14.87
C ASN A 150 5.72 -0.22 13.39
N THR A 151 5.49 0.75 12.51
CA THR A 151 5.74 0.59 11.07
C THR A 151 7.24 0.70 10.79
N PRO A 152 7.87 -0.31 10.16
CA PRO A 152 9.24 -0.22 9.66
C PRO A 152 9.45 0.96 8.72
N ILE A 153 10.58 1.65 8.87
CA ILE A 153 10.92 2.82 8.07
C ILE A 153 12.32 2.67 7.50
N SER A 154 12.47 2.93 6.21
CA SER A 154 13.76 2.96 5.54
C SER A 154 13.88 4.13 4.57
N GLY A 155 15.09 4.45 4.11
CA GLY A 155 15.32 5.52 3.16
C GLY A 155 16.37 5.15 2.12
N PHE A 156 16.22 5.64 0.88
CA PHE A 156 17.22 5.47 -0.18
C PHE A 156 17.29 6.70 -1.11
N PHE A 157 18.36 6.75 -1.90
CA PHE A 157 18.58 7.73 -2.96
C PHE A 157 18.35 7.14 -4.35
#